data_06938c2bf6cc7754ce16f585536eb266
#
_entry.id   06938c2bf6cc7754ce16f585536eb266
#
_cell.length_a   1.000
_cell.length_b   1.000
_cell.length_c   1.000
_cell.angle_alpha   90.00
_cell.angle_beta   90.00
_cell.angle_gamma   90.00
#
_symmetry.space_group_name_H-M   'P 1'
#
loop_
_entity.id
_entity.type
_entity.pdbx_description
1 polymer ?
#
loop_
_entity_poly.entity_id
_entity_poly.type
_entity_poly.pdbx_seq_one_letter_code
_entity_poly.pdbx_strand_id
1 'polypeptide(L)' 'GKFVLYTDWSIDAVSAILHQEIDGVEHVIEYSSKTCNRHERNYCPTEGELLAIIYGLAKYRSYLLGQIFTIVTDHSAL' A
#
# COMPACT_ATOMS: atom_id res chain seq x y z
N GLY A 1 -3.92 9.36 -16.03
CA GLY A 1 -3.35 8.03 -15.92
C GLY A 1 -3.93 7.27 -14.75
N LYS A 2 -3.73 5.96 -14.76
CA LYS A 2 -4.22 5.09 -13.70
C LYS A 2 -3.26 5.09 -12.52
N PHE A 3 -3.82 5.07 -11.32
CA PHE A 3 -3.02 4.89 -10.11
C PHE A 3 -2.93 3.41 -9.76
N VAL A 4 -1.77 3.01 -9.29
CA VAL A 4 -1.54 1.66 -8.77
C VAL A 4 -0.88 1.82 -7.41
N LEU A 5 -1.47 1.20 -6.39
CA LEU A 5 -0.98 1.25 -5.02
C LEU A 5 -0.38 -0.10 -4.67
N TYR A 6 0.91 -0.11 -4.41
CA TYR A 6 1.62 -1.31 -3.94
C TYR A 6 1.74 -1.22 -2.43
N THR A 7 1.36 -2.28 -1.74
CA THR A 7 1.42 -2.33 -0.28
C THR A 7 2.15 -3.58 0.16
N ASP A 8 2.84 -3.47 1.29
CA ASP A 8 3.56 -4.58 1.87
C ASP A 8 3.60 -4.43 3.39
N TRP A 9 3.56 -5.56 4.09
CA TRP A 9 3.68 -5.62 5.53
C TRP A 9 4.74 -6.62 5.92
N SER A 10 5.55 -6.24 6.90
CA SER A 10 6.44 -7.15 7.58
C SER A 10 6.29 -6.92 9.08
N ILE A 11 6.89 -7.78 9.88
CA ILE A 11 6.85 -7.63 11.33
C ILE A 11 7.44 -6.29 11.78
N ASP A 12 8.34 -5.71 10.99
CA ASP A 12 9.03 -4.47 11.33
C ASP A 12 8.34 -3.22 10.82
N ALA A 13 7.70 -3.30 9.67
CA ALA A 13 7.18 -2.09 9.02
C ALA A 13 6.07 -2.41 8.04
N VAL A 14 5.24 -1.40 7.79
CA VAL A 14 4.34 -1.39 6.64
C VAL A 14 4.84 -0.38 5.64
N SER A 15 4.62 -0.64 4.37
CA SER A 15 5.01 0.28 3.32
C SER A 15 3.91 0.39 2.27
N ALA A 16 3.91 1.53 1.59
CA ALA A 16 3.00 1.79 0.49
C ALA A 16 3.73 2.61 -0.55
N ILE A 17 3.59 2.22 -1.81
CA ILE A 17 4.21 2.92 -2.93
C ILE A 17 3.11 3.26 -3.92
N LEU A 18 2.95 4.54 -4.20
CA LEU A 18 1.96 5.00 -5.17
C LEU A 18 2.63 5.15 -6.52
N HIS A 19 2.08 4.48 -7.51
CA HIS A 19 2.51 4.60 -8.91
C HIS A 19 1.40 5.23 -9.72
N GLN A 20 1.78 5.83 -10.83
CA GLN A 20 0.82 6.26 -11.85
C GLN A 20 1.27 5.70 -13.18
N GLU A 21 0.35 5.06 -13.87
CA GLU A 21 0.61 4.54 -15.22
C GLU A 21 0.31 5.62 -16.24
N ILE A 22 1.30 5.98 -17.03
CA ILE A 22 1.18 6.96 -18.09
C ILE A 22 1.72 6.31 -19.37
N ASP A 23 0.87 6.23 -20.40
CA ASP A 23 1.24 5.61 -21.67
C ASP A 23 1.79 4.20 -21.52
N GLY A 24 1.17 3.42 -20.62
CA GLY A 24 1.57 2.03 -20.39
C GLY A 24 2.79 1.86 -19.50
N VAL A 25 3.36 2.93 -18.98
CA VAL A 25 4.55 2.88 -18.14
C VAL A 25 4.19 3.36 -16.74
N GLU A 26 4.55 2.57 -15.72
CA GLU A 26 4.33 2.96 -14.34
C GLU A 26 5.47 3.86 -13.86
N HIS A 27 5.09 4.96 -13.23
CA HIS A 27 6.02 5.91 -12.63
C HIS A 27 5.77 5.96 -11.13
N VAL A 28 6.82 5.91 -10.34
CA VAL A 28 6.69 6.06 -8.88
C VAL A 28 6.36 7.52 -8.58
N ILE A 29 5.24 7.73 -7.90
CA ILE A 29 4.86 9.06 -7.45
C ILE A 29 5.43 9.31 -6.07
N GLU A 30 5.24 8.36 -5.15
CA GLU A 30 5.67 8.53 -3.78
C GLU A 30 5.81 7.17 -3.11
N TYR A 31 6.80 7.07 -2.22
CA TYR A 31 7.01 5.93 -1.35
C TYR A 31 6.86 6.37 0.09
N SER A 32 6.22 5.55 0.91
CA SER A 32 6.15 5.81 2.34
C SER A 32 6.15 4.51 3.13
N SER A 33 6.60 4.60 4.36
CA SER A 33 6.58 3.47 5.27
C SER A 33 6.48 3.98 6.70
N LYS A 34 6.04 3.09 7.61
CA LYS A 34 6.10 3.37 9.03
C LYS A 34 6.52 2.10 9.75
N THR A 35 7.21 2.28 10.87
CA THR A 35 7.59 1.17 11.74
C THR A 35 6.34 0.62 12.42
N CYS A 36 6.23 -0.69 12.49
CA CYS A 36 5.14 -1.33 13.23
C CYS A 36 5.34 -1.13 14.73
N ASN A 37 4.25 -0.79 15.42
CA ASN A 37 4.29 -0.75 16.88
C ASN A 37 4.19 -2.18 17.45
N ARG A 38 4.29 -2.31 18.78
CA ARG A 38 4.27 -3.62 19.42
C ARG A 38 3.03 -4.43 19.05
N HIS A 39 1.88 -3.79 19.00
CA HIS A 39 0.61 -4.44 18.70
C HIS A 39 0.59 -4.93 17.24
N GLU A 40 1.01 -4.09 16.33
CA GLU A 40 1.05 -4.39 14.89
C GLU A 40 2.03 -5.51 14.54
N ARG A 41 3.10 -5.63 15.31
CA ARG A 41 4.09 -6.69 15.10
C ARG A 41 3.54 -8.08 15.39
N ASN A 42 2.45 -8.16 16.14
CA ASN A 42 1.82 -9.42 16.49
C ASN A 42 0.68 -9.81 15.54
N TYR A 43 0.44 -9.04 14.50
CA TYR A 43 -0.58 -9.38 13.52
C TYR A 43 -0.19 -10.64 12.76
N CYS A 44 -1.19 -11.45 12.40
CA CYS A 44 -0.97 -12.50 11.42
C CYS A 44 -0.80 -11.86 10.03
N PRO A 45 -0.26 -12.61 9.04
CA PRO A 45 -0.05 -12.03 7.71
C PRO A 45 -1.28 -11.37 7.09
N THR A 46 -2.46 -11.97 7.23
CA THR A 46 -3.70 -11.39 6.68
C THR A 46 -4.02 -10.04 7.32
N GLU A 47 -3.89 -9.95 8.64
CA GLU A 47 -4.12 -8.69 9.36
C GLU A 47 -3.07 -7.65 8.97
N GLY A 48 -1.82 -8.08 8.84
CA GLY A 48 -0.74 -7.19 8.47
C GLY A 48 -0.92 -6.62 7.07
N GLU A 49 -1.32 -7.45 6.11
CA GLU A 49 -1.58 -7.01 4.75
C GLU A 49 -2.73 -6.00 4.72
N LEU A 50 -3.78 -6.26 5.50
CA LEU A 50 -4.89 -5.32 5.59
C LEU A 50 -4.46 -4.00 6.20
N LEU A 51 -3.62 -4.04 7.23
CA LEU A 51 -3.06 -2.82 7.83
C LEU A 51 -2.30 -2.01 6.78
N ALA A 52 -1.49 -2.67 5.96
CA ALA A 52 -0.72 -2.00 4.92
C ALA A 52 -1.63 -1.32 3.89
N ILE A 53 -2.72 -1.98 3.51
CA ILE A 53 -3.69 -1.41 2.59
C ILE A 53 -4.33 -0.17 3.20
N ILE A 54 -4.79 -0.26 4.44
CA ILE A 54 -5.40 0.87 5.13
C ILE A 54 -4.42 2.03 5.26
N TYR A 55 -3.18 1.73 5.59
CA TYR A 55 -2.12 2.73 5.68
C TYR A 55 -1.94 3.46 4.35
N GLY A 56 -1.83 2.70 3.24
CA GLY A 56 -1.64 3.28 1.92
C GLY A 56 -2.82 4.13 1.48
N LEU A 57 -4.04 3.64 1.71
CA LEU A 57 -5.24 4.39 1.35
C LEU A 57 -5.32 5.70 2.11
N ALA A 58 -5.00 5.69 3.39
CA ALA A 58 -5.01 6.91 4.19
C ALA A 58 -3.90 7.87 3.75
N LYS A 59 -2.72 7.35 3.49
CA LYS A 59 -1.56 8.15 3.12
C LYS A 59 -1.76 8.87 1.80
N TYR A 60 -2.34 8.17 0.82
CA TYR A 60 -2.48 8.71 -0.54
C TYR A 60 -3.92 9.08 -0.89
N ARG A 61 -4.72 9.33 0.13
CA ARG A 61 -6.13 9.65 -0.07
C ARG A 61 -6.35 10.80 -1.05
N SER A 62 -5.53 11.84 -0.96
CA SER A 62 -5.68 13.01 -1.82
C SER A 62 -5.47 12.68 -3.31
N TYR A 63 -4.67 11.67 -3.61
CA TYR A 63 -4.47 11.21 -4.98
C TYR A 63 -5.59 10.28 -5.43
N LEU A 64 -6.06 9.42 -4.53
CA LEU A 64 -6.92 8.28 -4.89
C LEU A 64 -8.42 8.61 -4.82
N LEU A 65 -8.79 9.62 -4.07
CA LEU A 65 -10.19 9.97 -3.87
C LEU A 65 -10.85 10.29 -5.21
N GLY A 66 -11.95 9.60 -5.50
CA GLY A 66 -12.67 9.77 -6.74
C GLY A 66 -12.03 9.12 -7.96
N GLN A 67 -10.97 8.34 -7.77
CA GLN A 67 -10.28 7.66 -8.84
C GLN A 67 -10.53 6.15 -8.78
N ILE A 68 -10.49 5.52 -9.95
CA ILE A 68 -10.44 4.06 -10.04
C ILE A 68 -8.95 3.70 -10.04
N PHE A 69 -8.56 2.81 -9.13
CA PHE A 69 -7.15 2.43 -9.00
C PHE A 69 -7.04 0.95 -8.63
N THR A 70 -5.84 0.41 -8.80
CA THR A 70 -5.54 -0.98 -8.48
C THR A 70 -4.68 -1.04 -7.24
N ILE A 71 -4.98 -1.99 -6.37
CA ILE A 71 -4.13 -2.29 -5.21
C ILE A 71 -3.41 -3.61 -5.49
N VAL A 72 -2.09 -3.58 -5.37
CA VAL A 72 -1.26 -4.77 -5.54
C VAL A 72 -0.62 -5.11 -4.20
N THR A 73 -0.86 -6.31 -3.74
CA THR A 73 -0.21 -6.85 -2.54
C THR A 73 0.45 -8.16 -2.91
N ASP A 74 1.58 -8.45 -2.28
CA ASP A 74 2.29 -9.70 -2.56
C ASP A 74 1.82 -10.87 -1.70
N HIS A 75 0.81 -10.65 -0.87
CA HIS A 75 0.30 -11.69 0.00
C HIS A 75 -0.62 -12.64 -0.77
N SER A 76 -0.13 -13.82 -1.04
CA SER A 76 -0.84 -14.78 -1.89
C SER A 76 -2.02 -15.46 -1.21
N ALA A 77 -2.18 -15.34 0.08
CA ALA A 77 -3.26 -15.98 0.84
C ALA A 77 -4.56 -15.19 0.87
N LEU A 78 -4.59 -14.02 0.32
CA LEU A 78 -5.80 -13.20 0.27
C LEU A 78 -6.78 -13.66 -0.80
#